data_0bd6e79af26db3d5545e5002b9470bb6
#
_entry.id   0bd6e79af26db3d5545e5002b9470bb6
#
_cell.length_a   1.000
_cell.length_b   1.000
_cell.length_c   1.000
_cell.angle_alpha   90.00
_cell.angle_beta   90.00
_cell.angle_gamma   90.00
#
_symmetry.space_group_name_H-M   'P 1'
#
loop_
_entity.id
_entity.type
_entity.pdbx_description
1 polymer ?
#
loop_
_entity_poly.entity_id
_entity_poly.type
_entity_poly.pdbx_seq_one_letter_code
_entity_poly.pdbx_strand_id
1 'polypeptide(L)'
;DRFFSMNFRDKVVSMTNFKVDDETIGMGDRSCKVYSLVDVDYANLPSVIRPYANIEVNNTSMPVDLVSIVDSVPGADCVVFNQMVFVPNQKRELALLDKKKNRHASMPNPSNLMAVEDIKRVQEVIARESKQLVYTHYNLVVAVSGDTDIQKCTNHLENSFSRMGIHISKRAYNQLELFVNSFPGNCYGMNADYDRFLTLGDAATCLMYKERIVHNEDTPLKIYYTDRQGVPVAIDITGKEGKEKLTDNSNFFCLGPSGSGKSFHMN
;
A
#
# COMPACT_ATOMS: atom_id res chain seq x y z
N ASP A 1 -8.59 -25.42 -12.47
CA ASP A 1 -8.44 -26.12 -13.76
C ASP A 1 -9.27 -25.52 -14.91
N ARG A 2 -10.47 -25.01 -14.67
CA ARG A 2 -11.27 -24.36 -15.72
C ARG A 2 -10.65 -23.07 -16.24
N PHE A 3 -9.96 -22.32 -15.41
CA PHE A 3 -9.32 -21.07 -15.80
C PHE A 3 -8.14 -21.29 -16.78
N PHE A 4 -7.35 -22.34 -16.55
CA PHE A 4 -6.22 -22.70 -17.40
C PHE A 4 -6.60 -23.51 -18.66
N SER A 5 -7.78 -24.11 -18.69
CA SER A 5 -8.29 -24.82 -19.86
C SER A 5 -8.99 -23.90 -20.87
N MET A 6 -9.20 -22.64 -20.53
CA MET A 6 -9.77 -21.65 -21.43
C MET A 6 -8.71 -21.13 -22.38
N ASN A 7 -8.95 -21.22 -23.65
CA ASN A 7 -8.14 -20.52 -24.63
C ASN A 7 -8.31 -19.02 -24.38
N PHE A 8 -7.26 -18.36 -23.89
CA PHE A 8 -7.27 -16.96 -23.49
C PHE A 8 -7.79 -16.04 -24.62
N ARG A 9 -7.57 -16.44 -25.89
CA ARG A 9 -8.05 -15.71 -27.06
C ARG A 9 -9.58 -15.72 -27.22
N ASP A 10 -10.25 -16.79 -26.79
CA ASP A 10 -11.66 -17.00 -27.17
C ASP A 10 -12.63 -16.53 -26.09
N LYS A 11 -12.18 -16.25 -24.86
CA LYS A 11 -13.10 -16.09 -23.73
C LYS A 11 -12.83 -14.90 -22.80
N VAL A 12 -11.67 -14.26 -22.87
CA VAL A 12 -11.35 -13.30 -21.82
C VAL A 12 -11.61 -11.86 -22.26
N VAL A 13 -11.34 -11.49 -23.47
CA VAL A 13 -11.62 -10.12 -23.91
C VAL A 13 -11.80 -10.12 -25.41
N SER A 14 -12.98 -9.77 -25.86
CA SER A 14 -13.05 -9.18 -27.20
C SER A 14 -12.10 -7.98 -27.19
N MET A 15 -11.11 -7.97 -28.07
CA MET A 15 -10.16 -6.84 -28.20
C MET A 15 -10.89 -5.50 -28.43
N THR A 16 -12.16 -5.56 -28.82
CA THR A 16 -13.04 -4.40 -28.97
C THR A 16 -13.52 -3.82 -27.62
N ASN A 17 -13.45 -4.58 -26.53
CA ASN A 17 -13.88 -4.13 -25.22
C ASN A 17 -12.73 -3.73 -24.30
N PHE A 18 -11.50 -3.74 -24.83
CA PHE A 18 -10.32 -3.29 -24.10
C PHE A 18 -9.85 -1.96 -24.69
N LYS A 19 -9.95 -0.90 -23.95
CA LYS A 19 -9.53 0.44 -24.34
C LYS A 19 -8.47 0.94 -23.37
N VAL A 20 -7.39 1.46 -23.91
CA VAL A 20 -6.33 2.10 -23.13
C VAL A 20 -6.41 3.58 -23.44
N ASP A 21 -6.88 4.34 -22.46
CA ASP A 21 -6.81 5.80 -22.47
C ASP A 21 -5.57 6.25 -21.67
N ASP A 22 -5.22 7.52 -21.77
CA ASP A 22 -4.05 8.07 -21.08
C ASP A 22 -4.11 7.88 -19.55
N GLU A 23 -5.29 7.94 -18.96
CA GLU A 23 -5.48 7.87 -17.51
C GLU A 23 -6.12 6.59 -17.01
N THR A 24 -6.81 5.84 -17.87
CA THR A 24 -7.60 4.68 -17.46
C THR A 24 -7.51 3.55 -18.47
N ILE A 25 -7.83 2.36 -18.00
CA ILE A 25 -7.93 1.15 -18.82
C ILE A 25 -9.36 0.67 -18.76
N GLY A 26 -10.08 0.75 -19.89
CA GLY A 26 -11.43 0.22 -20.03
C GLY A 26 -11.41 -1.28 -20.31
N MET A 27 -12.18 -2.06 -19.55
CA MET A 27 -12.36 -3.51 -19.74
C MET A 27 -13.85 -3.84 -19.69
N GLY A 28 -14.49 -3.87 -20.84
CA GLY A 28 -15.93 -4.07 -20.92
C GLY A 28 -16.70 -2.88 -20.32
N ASP A 29 -17.46 -3.16 -19.26
CA ASP A 29 -18.24 -2.19 -18.48
C ASP A 29 -17.45 -1.61 -17.30
N ARG A 30 -16.20 -1.97 -17.13
CA ARG A 30 -15.35 -1.54 -16.02
C ARG A 30 -14.23 -0.63 -16.47
N SER A 31 -13.90 0.33 -15.62
CA SER A 31 -12.73 1.17 -15.77
C SER A 31 -11.72 0.86 -14.67
N CYS A 32 -10.47 0.68 -15.06
CA CYS A 32 -9.37 0.46 -14.13
C CYS A 32 -8.38 1.60 -14.19
N LYS A 33 -7.79 1.94 -13.04
CA LYS A 33 -6.68 2.88 -12.93
C LYS A 33 -5.61 2.31 -12.02
N VAL A 34 -4.36 2.53 -12.38
CA VAL A 34 -3.22 2.11 -11.59
C VAL A 34 -2.57 3.33 -10.96
N TYR A 35 -2.39 3.28 -9.65
CA TYR A 35 -1.69 4.29 -8.86
C TYR A 35 -0.39 3.70 -8.35
N SER A 36 0.73 4.38 -8.55
CA SER A 36 2.02 3.95 -8.04
C SER A 36 2.40 4.76 -6.81
N LEU A 37 3.07 4.14 -5.84
CA LEU A 37 3.72 4.86 -4.74
C LEU A 37 5.13 5.35 -5.14
N VAL A 38 5.53 5.10 -6.37
CA VAL A 38 6.82 5.51 -6.93
C VAL A 38 6.57 6.37 -8.15
N ASP A 39 7.17 7.53 -8.20
CA ASP A 39 7.12 8.42 -9.35
C ASP A 39 8.51 8.64 -9.94
N VAL A 40 8.56 9.05 -11.21
CA VAL A 40 9.80 9.34 -11.94
C VAL A 40 10.57 10.48 -11.29
N ASP A 41 9.84 11.51 -10.89
CA ASP A 41 10.45 12.77 -10.44
C ASP A 41 10.59 12.85 -8.91
N TYR A 42 9.87 12.01 -8.16
CA TYR A 42 9.82 12.09 -6.70
C TYR A 42 9.78 10.70 -6.07
N ALA A 43 10.75 10.41 -5.23
CA ALA A 43 10.58 9.39 -4.20
C ALA A 43 9.78 10.02 -3.03
N ASN A 44 8.48 10.18 -3.22
CA ASN A 44 7.57 10.87 -2.28
C ASN A 44 7.19 9.98 -1.09
N LEU A 45 8.15 9.25 -0.57
CA LEU A 45 7.99 8.50 0.66
C LEU A 45 8.57 9.32 1.82
N PRO A 46 7.94 9.29 3.00
CA PRO A 46 8.50 9.95 4.17
C PRO A 46 9.87 9.37 4.52
N SER A 47 10.74 10.18 5.09
CA SER A 47 12.10 9.78 5.49
C SER A 47 12.11 8.62 6.49
N VAL A 48 11.02 8.44 7.23
CA VAL A 48 10.80 7.33 8.16
C VAL A 48 9.43 6.72 7.89
N ILE A 49 9.43 5.47 7.46
CA ILE A 49 8.20 4.68 7.30
C ILE A 49 8.05 3.81 8.53
N ARG A 50 6.87 3.87 9.17
CA ARG A 50 6.49 3.00 10.27
C ARG A 50 5.35 2.08 9.83
N PRO A 51 5.24 0.87 10.39
CA PRO A 51 4.15 -0.05 10.03
C PRO A 51 2.77 0.47 10.45
N TYR A 52 2.73 1.45 11.34
CA TYR A 52 1.50 2.06 11.86
C TYR A 52 1.59 3.58 11.80
N ALA A 53 0.49 4.22 11.42
CA ALA A 53 0.26 5.64 11.64
C ALA A 53 -0.62 5.80 12.88
N ASN A 54 -0.35 6.82 13.70
CA ASN A 54 -1.22 7.19 14.80
C ASN A 54 -2.26 8.18 14.28
N ILE A 55 -3.53 7.79 14.35
CA ILE A 55 -4.66 8.67 14.04
C ILE A 55 -5.26 9.12 15.36
N GLU A 56 -5.39 10.43 15.53
CA GLU A 56 -6.05 11.01 16.69
C GLU A 56 -7.56 11.13 16.43
N VAL A 57 -8.33 10.43 17.22
CA VAL A 57 -9.79 10.50 17.22
C VAL A 57 -10.25 10.80 18.64
N ASN A 58 -10.95 11.93 18.84
CA ASN A 58 -11.51 12.34 20.13
C ASN A 58 -10.50 12.27 21.31
N ASN A 59 -9.31 12.84 21.12
CA ASN A 59 -8.19 12.83 22.08
C ASN A 59 -7.62 11.44 22.40
N THR A 60 -7.93 10.45 21.59
CA THR A 60 -7.35 9.10 21.70
C THR A 60 -6.48 8.83 20.48
N SER A 61 -5.22 8.50 20.71
CA SER A 61 -4.29 8.10 19.63
C SER A 61 -4.47 6.61 19.34
N MET A 62 -4.83 6.30 18.12
CA MET A 62 -5.07 4.93 17.66
C MET A 62 -4.05 4.55 16.59
N PRO A 63 -3.27 3.47 16.76
CA PRO A 63 -2.40 3.00 15.72
C PRO A 63 -3.20 2.33 14.60
N VAL A 64 -3.00 2.80 13.37
CA VAL A 64 -3.66 2.27 12.18
C VAL A 64 -2.60 1.80 11.19
N ASP A 65 -2.81 0.63 10.60
CA ASP A 65 -1.94 0.11 9.56
C ASP A 65 -2.00 1.03 8.32
N LEU A 66 -0.82 1.41 7.81
CA LEU A 66 -0.69 2.29 6.65
C LEU A 66 -1.43 1.79 5.41
N VAL A 67 -1.45 0.47 5.22
CA VAL A 67 -2.05 -0.15 4.04
C VAL A 67 -3.55 -0.41 4.21
N SER A 68 -4.13 -0.17 5.41
CA SER A 68 -5.57 -0.37 5.66
C SER A 68 -6.49 0.53 4.82
N ILE A 69 -5.96 1.62 4.27
CA ILE A 69 -6.67 2.52 3.36
C ILE A 69 -7.21 1.78 2.13
N VAL A 70 -6.50 0.75 1.70
CA VAL A 70 -6.85 -0.06 0.52
C VAL A 70 -8.19 -0.77 0.66
N ASP A 71 -8.61 -1.07 1.90
CA ASP A 71 -9.84 -1.83 2.15
C ASP A 71 -11.13 -0.99 2.08
N SER A 72 -11.01 0.32 2.08
CA SER A 72 -12.15 1.22 2.20
C SER A 72 -12.20 2.28 1.10
N VAL A 73 -11.84 1.94 -0.13
CA VAL A 73 -11.91 2.86 -1.26
C VAL A 73 -13.36 3.00 -1.74
N PRO A 74 -13.98 4.17 -1.58
CA PRO A 74 -15.40 4.36 -1.87
C PRO A 74 -15.70 4.18 -3.35
N GLY A 75 -16.68 3.32 -3.67
CA GLY A 75 -17.13 3.07 -5.03
C GLY A 75 -16.22 2.17 -5.86
N ALA A 76 -15.16 1.64 -5.30
CA ALA A 76 -14.35 0.63 -5.96
C ALA A 76 -15.00 -0.76 -5.84
N ASP A 77 -15.10 -1.47 -6.96
CA ASP A 77 -15.55 -2.87 -6.97
C ASP A 77 -14.40 -3.80 -6.55
N CYS A 78 -13.20 -3.44 -6.94
CA CYS A 78 -12.00 -4.22 -6.65
C CYS A 78 -10.81 -3.30 -6.46
N VAL A 79 -10.03 -3.55 -5.43
CA VAL A 79 -8.75 -2.90 -5.19
C VAL A 79 -7.70 -3.98 -5.01
N VAL A 80 -6.65 -3.92 -5.83
CA VAL A 80 -5.52 -4.85 -5.74
C VAL A 80 -4.28 -4.06 -5.35
N PHE A 81 -3.73 -4.36 -4.19
CA PHE A 81 -2.46 -3.81 -3.75
C PHE A 81 -1.34 -4.76 -4.13
N ASN A 82 -0.41 -4.27 -4.93
CA ASN A 82 0.74 -5.04 -5.36
C ASN A 82 2.01 -4.51 -4.70
N GLN A 83 2.76 -5.41 -4.13
CA GLN A 83 4.10 -5.17 -3.64
C GLN A 83 5.07 -6.09 -4.38
N MET A 84 6.09 -5.51 -4.96
CA MET A 84 7.15 -6.24 -5.64
C MET A 84 8.47 -5.94 -4.97
N VAL A 85 9.19 -7.00 -4.64
CA VAL A 85 10.48 -6.90 -3.95
C VAL A 85 11.51 -7.65 -4.78
N PHE A 86 12.57 -6.95 -5.16
CA PHE A 86 13.68 -7.51 -5.91
C PHE A 86 14.92 -7.52 -5.03
N VAL A 87 15.50 -8.69 -4.82
CA VAL A 87 16.70 -8.83 -4.01
C VAL A 87 17.92 -8.80 -4.93
N PRO A 88 18.69 -7.70 -4.96
CA PRO A 88 19.85 -7.57 -5.82
C PRO A 88 21.08 -8.25 -5.24
N ASN A 89 22.14 -8.33 -6.05
CA ASN A 89 23.44 -8.71 -5.53
C ASN A 89 24.00 -7.63 -4.60
N GLN A 90 24.08 -7.91 -3.31
CA GLN A 90 24.43 -6.94 -2.28
C GLN A 90 25.81 -6.28 -2.49
N LYS A 91 26.82 -7.09 -2.90
CA LYS A 91 28.17 -6.56 -3.17
C LYS A 91 28.17 -5.55 -4.32
N ARG A 92 27.40 -5.83 -5.37
CA ARG A 92 27.27 -4.94 -6.50
C ARG A 92 26.58 -3.65 -6.11
N GLU A 93 25.49 -3.72 -5.34
CA GLU A 93 24.74 -2.54 -4.91
C GLU A 93 25.56 -1.65 -3.96
N LEU A 94 26.28 -2.25 -3.02
CA LEU A 94 27.18 -1.50 -2.13
C LEU A 94 28.28 -0.78 -2.93
N ALA A 95 28.85 -1.45 -3.93
CA ALA A 95 29.83 -0.81 -4.82
C ALA A 95 29.25 0.32 -5.66
N LEU A 96 27.98 0.23 -6.08
CA LEU A 96 27.27 1.31 -6.77
C LEU A 96 26.99 2.48 -5.83
N LEU A 97 26.61 2.23 -4.59
CA LEU A 97 26.44 3.27 -3.56
C LEU A 97 27.77 3.98 -3.28
N ASP A 98 28.90 3.26 -3.20
CA ASP A 98 30.21 3.86 -3.06
C ASP A 98 30.59 4.77 -4.24
N LYS A 99 30.35 4.31 -5.45
CA LYS A 99 30.55 5.14 -6.65
C LYS A 99 29.70 6.40 -6.62
N LYS A 100 28.40 6.26 -6.25
CA LYS A 100 27.47 7.38 -6.13
C LYS A 100 27.94 8.38 -5.06
N LYS A 101 28.35 7.88 -3.89
CA LYS A 101 28.92 8.68 -2.80
C LYS A 101 30.13 9.50 -3.26
N ASN A 102 31.09 8.84 -3.92
CA ASN A 102 32.29 9.50 -4.41
C ASN A 102 31.99 10.56 -5.49
N ARG A 103 31.01 10.28 -6.36
CA ARG A 103 30.54 11.25 -7.37
C ARG A 103 29.93 12.49 -6.71
N HIS A 104 29.08 12.34 -5.71
CA HIS A 104 28.52 13.47 -4.98
C HIS A 104 29.58 14.23 -4.18
N ALA A 105 30.55 13.53 -3.59
CA ALA A 105 31.66 14.16 -2.87
C ALA A 105 32.60 14.97 -3.78
N SER A 106 32.73 14.61 -5.06
CA SER A 106 33.57 15.35 -6.01
C SER A 106 32.97 16.69 -6.48
N MET A 107 31.67 16.90 -6.27
CA MET A 107 30.97 18.13 -6.62
C MET A 107 30.21 18.69 -5.40
N PRO A 108 30.94 19.29 -4.41
CA PRO A 108 30.32 19.67 -3.15
C PRO A 108 29.36 20.86 -3.35
N ASN A 109 28.09 20.58 -3.09
CA ASN A 109 27.03 21.56 -2.89
C ASN A 109 26.13 21.03 -1.73
N PRO A 110 25.25 21.84 -1.14
CA PRO A 110 24.46 21.43 0.00
C PRO A 110 23.69 20.12 -0.23
N SER A 111 23.08 19.95 -1.41
CA SER A 111 22.34 18.74 -1.78
C SER A 111 23.25 17.51 -1.89
N ASN A 112 24.42 17.66 -2.51
CA ASN A 112 25.37 16.56 -2.65
C ASN A 112 25.99 16.16 -1.30
N LEU A 113 26.23 17.11 -0.41
CA LEU A 113 26.72 16.83 0.94
C LEU A 113 25.69 16.02 1.74
N MET A 114 24.40 16.40 1.69
CA MET A 114 23.33 15.61 2.30
C MET A 114 23.28 14.20 1.72
N ALA A 115 23.35 14.06 0.39
CA ALA A 115 23.35 12.74 -0.25
C ALA A 115 24.53 11.87 0.20
N VAL A 116 25.72 12.45 0.41
CA VAL A 116 26.89 11.73 0.96
C VAL A 116 26.63 11.25 2.38
N GLU A 117 26.02 12.08 3.23
CA GLU A 117 25.69 11.72 4.60
C GLU A 117 24.63 10.61 4.65
N ASP A 118 23.59 10.71 3.84
CA ASP A 118 22.54 9.70 3.77
C ASP A 118 23.09 8.34 3.32
N ILE A 119 23.93 8.33 2.28
CA ILE A 119 24.59 7.09 1.83
C ILE A 119 25.45 6.48 2.94
N LYS A 120 26.25 7.30 3.65
CA LYS A 120 27.05 6.82 4.78
C LYS A 120 26.19 6.21 5.87
N ARG A 121 25.08 6.87 6.24
CA ARG A 121 24.15 6.37 7.25
C ARG A 121 23.58 5.02 6.86
N VAL A 122 23.14 4.84 5.60
CA VAL A 122 22.65 3.57 5.09
C VAL A 122 23.74 2.50 5.16
N GLN A 123 24.97 2.82 4.74
CA GLN A 123 26.08 1.87 4.80
C GLN A 123 26.43 1.46 6.24
N GLU A 124 26.38 2.39 7.20
CA GLU A 124 26.58 2.09 8.61
C GLU A 124 25.52 1.16 9.18
N VAL A 125 24.25 1.40 8.86
CA VAL A 125 23.15 0.54 9.28
C VAL A 125 23.32 -0.88 8.72
N ILE A 126 23.67 -0.99 7.45
CA ILE A 126 23.92 -2.30 6.81
C ILE A 126 25.07 -3.02 7.51
N ALA A 127 26.16 -2.31 7.80
CA ALA A 127 27.34 -2.91 8.43
C ALA A 127 27.11 -3.35 9.89
N ARG A 128 26.34 -2.55 10.66
CA ARG A 128 26.06 -2.85 12.07
C ARG A 128 24.99 -3.91 12.28
N GLU A 129 23.94 -3.86 11.47
CA GLU A 129 22.72 -4.64 11.68
C GLU A 129 22.55 -5.77 10.65
N SER A 130 23.53 -5.94 9.74
CA SER A 130 23.49 -6.96 8.67
C SER A 130 22.24 -6.91 7.82
N LYS A 131 21.66 -5.70 7.63
CA LYS A 131 20.47 -5.49 6.82
C LYS A 131 20.76 -5.63 5.34
N GLN A 132 19.74 -6.02 4.59
CA GLN A 132 19.85 -6.20 3.15
C GLN A 132 19.19 -5.03 2.40
N LEU A 133 19.81 -4.67 1.29
CA LEU A 133 19.24 -3.76 0.30
C LEU A 133 18.28 -4.51 -0.60
N VAL A 134 17.15 -3.89 -0.87
CA VAL A 134 16.14 -4.42 -1.80
C VAL A 134 15.64 -3.29 -2.70
N TYR A 135 15.26 -3.64 -3.92
CA TYR A 135 14.46 -2.76 -4.76
C TYR A 135 12.99 -3.09 -4.57
N THR A 136 12.18 -2.08 -4.43
CA THR A 136 10.74 -2.26 -4.23
C THR A 136 9.94 -1.44 -5.23
N HIS A 137 8.75 -1.95 -5.54
CA HIS A 137 7.71 -1.22 -6.22
C HIS A 137 6.37 -1.50 -5.54
N TYR A 138 5.54 -0.49 -5.43
CA TYR A 138 4.18 -0.59 -4.89
C TYR A 138 3.21 0.07 -5.83
N ASN A 139 2.14 -0.62 -6.15
CA ASN A 139 1.04 -0.03 -6.89
C ASN A 139 -0.32 -0.54 -6.41
N LEU A 140 -1.34 0.22 -6.75
CA LEU A 140 -2.73 -0.08 -6.50
C LEU A 140 -3.45 -0.13 -7.84
N VAL A 141 -4.11 -1.23 -8.13
CA VAL A 141 -5.05 -1.33 -9.25
C VAL A 141 -6.46 -1.17 -8.69
N VAL A 142 -7.15 -0.14 -9.09
CA VAL A 142 -8.53 0.14 -8.68
C VAL A 142 -9.44 -0.07 -9.88
N ALA A 143 -10.45 -0.91 -9.73
CA ALA A 143 -11.47 -1.16 -10.74
C ALA A 143 -12.82 -0.65 -10.23
N VAL A 144 -13.52 0.07 -11.10
CA VAL A 144 -14.88 0.56 -10.86
C VAL A 144 -15.77 0.12 -11.99
N SER A 145 -17.06 -0.13 -11.71
CA SER A 145 -18.05 -0.50 -12.71
C SER A 145 -18.96 0.66 -13.08
N GLY A 146 -19.44 0.62 -14.30
CA GLY A 146 -20.51 1.46 -14.82
C GLY A 146 -20.25 2.96 -14.68
N ASP A 147 -21.22 3.63 -14.08
CA ASP A 147 -21.23 5.09 -13.92
C ASP A 147 -20.44 5.60 -12.71
N THR A 148 -19.70 4.71 -12.03
CA THR A 148 -18.92 5.13 -10.87
C THR A 148 -17.73 5.99 -11.33
N ASP A 149 -17.68 7.19 -10.80
CA ASP A 149 -16.59 8.11 -11.10
C ASP A 149 -15.28 7.70 -10.42
N ILE A 150 -14.31 7.24 -11.22
CA ILE A 150 -12.97 6.84 -10.74
C ILE A 150 -12.23 8.01 -10.08
N GLN A 151 -12.62 9.25 -10.36
CA GLN A 151 -12.05 10.44 -9.74
C GLN A 151 -12.36 10.52 -8.24
N LYS A 152 -13.47 9.96 -7.77
CA LYS A 152 -13.79 9.85 -6.34
C LYS A 152 -12.79 8.92 -5.63
N CYS A 153 -12.46 7.78 -6.26
CA CYS A 153 -11.44 6.87 -5.75
C CYS A 153 -10.08 7.56 -5.71
N THR A 154 -9.72 8.29 -6.77
CA THR A 154 -8.47 9.07 -6.84
C THR A 154 -8.35 10.06 -5.69
N ASN A 155 -9.37 10.89 -5.51
CA ASN A 155 -9.38 11.92 -4.47
C ASN A 155 -9.30 11.31 -3.05
N HIS A 156 -10.00 10.19 -2.83
CA HIS A 156 -9.94 9.48 -1.56
C HIS A 156 -8.54 8.95 -1.27
N LEU A 157 -7.94 8.27 -2.24
CA LEU A 157 -6.60 7.71 -2.10
C LEU A 157 -5.55 8.81 -1.89
N GLU A 158 -5.59 9.88 -2.67
CA GLU A 158 -4.68 11.02 -2.52
C GLU A 158 -4.77 11.62 -1.11
N ASN A 159 -5.97 11.92 -0.65
CA ASN A 159 -6.18 12.51 0.66
C ASN A 159 -5.72 11.58 1.79
N SER A 160 -6.01 10.29 1.66
CA SER A 160 -5.68 9.30 2.68
C SER A 160 -4.17 9.05 2.77
N PHE A 161 -3.49 8.88 1.64
CA PHE A 161 -2.04 8.70 1.63
C PHE A 161 -1.28 9.98 1.98
N SER A 162 -1.76 11.16 1.56
CA SER A 162 -1.15 12.44 1.90
C SER A 162 -1.14 12.71 3.41
N ARG A 163 -2.18 12.30 4.13
CA ARG A 163 -2.21 12.37 5.60
C ARG A 163 -1.09 11.56 6.27
N MET A 164 -0.59 10.55 5.58
CA MET A 164 0.53 9.70 6.04
C MET A 164 1.89 10.17 5.49
N GLY A 165 1.92 11.29 4.77
CA GLY A 165 3.12 11.79 4.13
C GLY A 165 3.56 10.99 2.90
N ILE A 166 2.65 10.20 2.33
CA ILE A 166 2.89 9.43 1.10
C ILE A 166 2.11 10.08 -0.03
N HIS A 167 2.78 10.37 -1.14
CA HIS A 167 2.14 10.89 -2.34
C HIS A 167 2.03 9.80 -3.39
N ILE A 168 0.82 9.54 -3.85
CA ILE A 168 0.59 8.59 -4.94
C ILE A 168 0.84 9.26 -6.29
N SER A 169 1.50 8.54 -7.17
CA SER A 169 1.67 8.94 -8.56
C SER A 169 0.43 8.59 -9.38
N LYS A 170 -0.08 9.57 -10.11
CA LYS A 170 -1.19 9.42 -11.07
C LYS A 170 -0.64 9.34 -12.49
N ARG A 171 0.41 8.60 -12.71
CA ARG A 171 1.04 8.50 -14.02
C ARG A 171 0.02 8.19 -15.12
N ALA A 172 -0.04 9.07 -16.12
CA ALA A 172 -0.93 8.88 -17.26
C ALA A 172 -0.29 8.02 -18.37
N TYR A 173 1.03 8.12 -18.54
CA TYR A 173 1.72 7.62 -19.72
C TYR A 173 2.04 6.12 -19.73
N ASN A 174 2.09 5.44 -18.58
CA ASN A 174 2.45 4.01 -18.48
C ASN A 174 1.43 3.14 -17.76
N GLN A 175 0.14 3.52 -17.81
CA GLN A 175 -0.94 2.80 -17.15
C GLN A 175 -1.01 1.33 -17.57
N LEU A 176 -0.93 1.05 -18.87
CA LEU A 176 -0.97 -0.31 -19.39
C LEU A 176 0.23 -1.13 -18.92
N GLU A 177 1.43 -0.55 -18.94
CA GLU A 177 2.64 -1.22 -18.50
C GLU A 177 2.55 -1.61 -17.01
N LEU A 178 2.15 -0.66 -16.16
CA LEU A 178 1.95 -0.92 -14.73
C LEU A 178 0.86 -1.96 -14.49
N PHE A 179 -0.24 -1.90 -15.23
CA PHE A 179 -1.33 -2.86 -15.13
C PHE A 179 -0.87 -4.27 -15.49
N VAL A 180 -0.20 -4.44 -16.62
CA VAL A 180 0.32 -5.75 -17.08
C VAL A 180 1.34 -6.31 -16.11
N ASN A 181 2.23 -5.47 -15.57
CA ASN A 181 3.23 -5.87 -14.58
C ASN A 181 2.65 -6.14 -13.18
N SER A 182 1.40 -5.76 -12.93
CA SER A 182 0.69 -6.07 -11.68
C SER A 182 0.18 -7.50 -11.59
N PHE A 183 0.18 -8.25 -12.69
CA PHE A 183 -0.20 -9.66 -12.66
C PHE A 183 0.89 -10.51 -11.99
N PRO A 184 0.50 -11.51 -11.19
CA PRO A 184 1.45 -12.40 -10.53
C PRO A 184 2.45 -13.03 -11.51
N GLY A 185 3.74 -12.88 -11.20
CA GLY A 185 4.82 -13.42 -12.02
C GLY A 185 5.26 -12.55 -13.21
N ASN A 186 4.59 -11.42 -13.46
CA ASN A 186 4.90 -10.56 -14.62
C ASN A 186 5.67 -9.26 -14.25
N CYS A 187 6.30 -9.21 -13.10
CA CYS A 187 7.02 -8.01 -12.63
C CYS A 187 8.33 -7.69 -13.36
N TYR A 188 8.73 -8.51 -14.33
CA TYR A 188 10.00 -8.34 -15.05
C TYR A 188 10.00 -7.16 -16.03
N GLY A 189 8.84 -6.73 -16.50
CA GLY A 189 8.69 -5.59 -17.41
C GLY A 189 8.87 -4.23 -16.76
N MET A 190 8.98 -4.16 -15.43
CA MET A 190 9.16 -2.89 -14.73
C MET A 190 10.53 -2.28 -15.00
N ASN A 191 10.53 -1.01 -15.34
CA ASN A 191 11.75 -0.27 -15.57
C ASN A 191 12.52 -0.08 -14.26
N ALA A 192 13.81 -0.43 -14.28
CA ALA A 192 14.66 -0.35 -13.10
C ALA A 192 14.99 1.10 -12.70
N ASP A 193 14.93 2.04 -13.63
CA ASP A 193 15.39 3.41 -13.42
C ASP A 193 14.31 4.29 -12.76
N TYR A 194 13.02 4.04 -13.03
CA TYR A 194 11.93 4.88 -12.54
C TYR A 194 10.75 4.14 -11.88
N ASP A 195 10.66 2.81 -12.00
CA ASP A 195 9.61 2.04 -11.34
C ASP A 195 10.04 1.43 -10.01
N ARG A 196 11.35 1.37 -9.76
CA ARG A 196 11.89 0.73 -8.57
C ARG A 196 12.69 1.72 -7.75
N PHE A 197 12.55 1.67 -6.44
CA PHE A 197 13.42 2.43 -5.55
C PHE A 197 14.19 1.50 -4.60
N LEU A 198 15.41 1.91 -4.29
CA LEU A 198 16.30 1.17 -3.39
C LEU A 198 15.97 1.51 -1.94
N THR A 199 15.76 0.49 -1.12
CA THR A 199 15.48 0.65 0.31
C THR A 199 16.06 -0.51 1.12
N LEU A 200 15.95 -0.42 2.44
CA LEU A 200 16.25 -1.54 3.34
C LEU A 200 15.08 -2.52 3.40
N GLY A 201 15.36 -3.81 3.56
CA GLY A 201 14.34 -4.85 3.64
C GLY A 201 13.30 -4.58 4.73
N ASP A 202 13.71 -4.06 5.87
CA ASP A 202 12.80 -3.71 6.96
C ASP A 202 11.82 -2.60 6.58
N ALA A 203 12.30 -1.58 5.86
CA ALA A 203 11.44 -0.51 5.37
C ALA A 203 10.43 -1.02 4.33
N ALA A 204 10.85 -1.97 3.49
CA ALA A 204 9.94 -2.62 2.54
C ALA A 204 8.80 -3.36 3.25
N THR A 205 9.08 -4.03 4.37
CA THR A 205 8.06 -4.77 5.13
C THR A 205 7.06 -3.86 5.83
N CYS A 206 7.39 -2.60 6.11
CA CYS A 206 6.47 -1.64 6.71
C CYS A 206 5.25 -1.33 5.83
N LEU A 207 5.40 -1.43 4.50
CA LEU A 207 4.32 -1.23 3.54
C LEU A 207 3.71 -2.55 3.04
N MET A 208 4.02 -3.67 3.69
CA MET A 208 3.44 -4.96 3.34
C MET A 208 1.98 -5.01 3.81
N TYR A 209 1.10 -5.45 2.90
CA TYR A 209 -0.28 -5.74 3.27
C TYR A 209 -0.31 -6.88 4.29
N LYS A 210 -1.03 -6.69 5.37
CA LYS A 210 -1.17 -7.69 6.43
C LYS A 210 -2.50 -8.39 6.31
N GLU A 211 -2.48 -9.70 6.47
CA GLU A 211 -3.67 -10.51 6.53
C GLU A 211 -4.55 -10.05 7.69
N ARG A 212 -5.82 -9.80 7.44
CA ARG A 212 -6.75 -9.25 8.42
C ARG A 212 -8.18 -9.66 8.13
N ILE A 213 -9.02 -9.60 9.15
CA ILE A 213 -10.46 -9.77 8.99
C ILE A 213 -11.01 -8.43 8.50
N VAL A 214 -11.39 -8.38 7.23
CA VAL A 214 -12.00 -7.19 6.60
C VAL A 214 -13.52 -7.32 6.71
N HIS A 215 -14.05 -7.36 7.92
CA HIS A 215 -15.49 -7.42 8.11
C HIS A 215 -15.89 -6.39 9.15
N ASN A 216 -16.54 -5.34 8.68
CA ASN A 216 -17.11 -4.31 9.53
C ASN A 216 -18.63 -4.44 9.52
N GLU A 217 -19.24 -4.45 10.69
CA GLU A 217 -20.68 -4.40 10.78
C GLU A 217 -21.19 -3.02 10.34
N ASP A 218 -22.13 -3.00 9.40
CA ASP A 218 -22.74 -1.75 8.92
C ASP A 218 -23.98 -1.43 9.75
N THR A 219 -23.74 -0.89 10.95
CA THR A 219 -24.78 -0.50 11.88
C THR A 219 -24.51 0.91 12.43
N PRO A 220 -25.55 1.63 12.86
CA PRO A 220 -25.36 2.97 13.44
C PRO A 220 -24.69 2.97 14.83
N LEU A 221 -24.66 1.82 15.51
CA LEU A 221 -24.10 1.67 16.88
C LEU A 221 -22.78 0.92 16.91
N LYS A 222 -22.03 0.95 15.83
CA LYS A 222 -20.73 0.30 15.75
C LYS A 222 -19.68 1.00 16.61
N ILE A 223 -18.90 0.21 17.33
CA ILE A 223 -17.73 0.64 18.07
C ILE A 223 -16.49 0.19 17.30
N TYR A 224 -15.53 1.08 17.15
CA TYR A 224 -14.28 0.78 16.47
C TYR A 224 -13.23 0.31 17.47
N TYR A 225 -12.65 -0.84 17.18
CA TYR A 225 -11.48 -1.37 17.85
C TYR A 225 -10.33 -1.48 16.83
N THR A 226 -9.12 -1.65 17.31
CA THR A 226 -7.97 -2.04 16.48
C THR A 226 -7.49 -3.42 16.92
N ASP A 227 -7.17 -4.24 15.93
CA ASP A 227 -6.46 -5.49 16.19
C ASP A 227 -4.98 -5.22 16.52
N ARG A 228 -4.21 -6.30 16.75
CA ARG A 228 -2.76 -6.20 17.01
C ARG A 228 -1.96 -5.67 15.83
N GLN A 229 -2.53 -5.69 14.63
CA GLN A 229 -1.91 -5.22 13.40
C GLN A 229 -2.27 -3.76 13.08
N GLY A 230 -3.06 -3.12 13.95
CA GLY A 230 -3.50 -1.73 13.77
C GLY A 230 -4.66 -1.59 12.76
N VAL A 231 -5.37 -2.68 12.47
CA VAL A 231 -6.52 -2.65 11.55
C VAL A 231 -7.76 -2.25 12.33
N PRO A 232 -8.51 -1.23 11.88
CA PRO A 232 -9.79 -0.88 12.48
C PRO A 232 -10.82 -1.99 12.21
N VAL A 233 -11.47 -2.45 13.27
CA VAL A 233 -12.57 -3.40 13.22
C VAL A 233 -13.79 -2.76 13.86
N ALA A 234 -14.89 -2.67 13.11
CA ALA A 234 -16.15 -2.14 13.62
C ALA A 234 -17.06 -3.28 14.07
N ILE A 235 -17.47 -3.26 15.32
CA ILE A 235 -18.31 -4.28 15.93
C ILE A 235 -19.54 -3.61 16.55
N ASP A 236 -20.71 -4.16 16.30
CA ASP A 236 -21.94 -3.79 17.01
C ASP A 236 -22.24 -4.80 18.12
N ILE A 237 -22.00 -4.39 19.36
CA ILE A 237 -22.24 -5.22 20.54
C ILE A 237 -23.70 -5.27 20.95
N THR A 238 -24.59 -4.52 20.32
CA THR A 238 -26.01 -4.45 20.71
C THR A 238 -26.84 -5.63 20.21
N GLY A 239 -26.32 -6.42 19.29
CA GLY A 239 -26.95 -7.65 18.80
C GLY A 239 -28.25 -7.46 18.04
N LYS A 240 -28.52 -6.26 17.49
CA LYS A 240 -29.77 -6.01 16.75
C LYS A 240 -29.86 -6.82 15.45
N GLU A 241 -31.07 -7.31 15.18
CA GLU A 241 -31.40 -8.11 14.02
C GLU A 241 -31.26 -7.31 12.70
N GLY A 242 -30.77 -8.00 11.70
CA GLY A 242 -30.79 -7.58 10.29
C GLY A 242 -29.42 -7.21 9.74
N LYS A 243 -28.81 -8.11 9.07
CA LYS A 243 -27.56 -8.20 8.32
C LYS A 243 -26.47 -9.05 8.97
N GLU A 244 -25.49 -9.43 8.19
CA GLU A 244 -24.37 -10.28 8.61
C GLU A 244 -23.76 -9.78 9.93
N LYS A 245 -23.98 -10.52 10.98
CA LYS A 245 -23.47 -10.23 12.31
C LYS A 245 -22.15 -10.95 12.52
N LEU A 246 -21.17 -10.25 13.09
CA LEU A 246 -19.96 -10.89 13.60
C LEU A 246 -20.21 -11.55 14.96
N THR A 247 -21.31 -11.20 15.63
CA THR A 247 -21.65 -11.68 16.97
C THR A 247 -23.03 -12.36 16.97
N ASP A 248 -23.11 -13.55 17.56
CA ASP A 248 -24.38 -14.30 17.68
C ASP A 248 -25.26 -13.83 18.83
N ASN A 249 -24.68 -13.15 19.82
CA ASN A 249 -25.39 -12.63 20.99
C ASN A 249 -24.76 -11.33 21.53
N SER A 250 -25.46 -10.70 22.48
CA SER A 250 -25.01 -9.45 23.10
C SER A 250 -24.10 -9.64 24.33
N ASN A 251 -23.69 -10.86 24.63
CA ASN A 251 -22.78 -11.13 25.72
C ASN A 251 -21.35 -10.90 25.29
N PHE A 252 -20.58 -10.21 26.07
CA PHE A 252 -19.16 -10.03 25.82
C PHE A 252 -18.33 -10.34 27.07
N PHE A 253 -17.11 -10.76 26.84
CA PHE A 253 -16.17 -11.10 27.88
C PHE A 253 -14.87 -10.31 27.69
N CYS A 254 -14.51 -9.51 28.68
CA CYS A 254 -13.31 -8.69 28.64
C CYS A 254 -12.22 -9.31 29.51
N LEU A 255 -11.17 -9.81 28.90
CA LEU A 255 -10.01 -10.42 29.54
C LEU A 255 -8.77 -9.54 29.37
N GLY A 256 -8.03 -9.37 30.45
CA GLY A 256 -6.75 -8.67 30.39
C GLY A 256 -6.05 -8.65 31.77
N PRO A 257 -4.74 -8.52 31.80
CA PRO A 257 -3.99 -8.39 33.05
C PRO A 257 -4.37 -7.10 33.81
N SER A 258 -3.93 -7.01 35.05
CA SER A 258 -4.12 -5.78 35.86
C SER A 258 -3.44 -4.59 35.15
N GLY A 259 -4.09 -3.44 35.10
CA GLY A 259 -3.56 -2.26 34.39
C GLY A 259 -3.77 -2.20 32.89
N SER A 260 -4.42 -3.20 32.27
CA SER A 260 -4.65 -3.25 30.82
C SER A 260 -5.79 -2.36 30.29
N GLY A 261 -6.38 -1.52 31.12
CA GLY A 261 -7.45 -0.61 30.71
C GLY A 261 -8.87 -1.21 30.67
N LYS A 262 -9.09 -2.42 31.21
CA LYS A 262 -10.41 -3.08 31.19
C LYS A 262 -11.56 -2.17 31.68
N SER A 263 -11.36 -1.51 32.79
CA SER A 263 -12.39 -0.63 33.40
C SER A 263 -12.64 0.62 32.54
N PHE A 264 -11.65 1.08 31.79
CA PHE A 264 -11.81 2.20 30.86
C PHE A 264 -12.69 1.83 29.66
N HIS A 265 -12.59 0.61 29.18
CA HIS A 265 -13.42 0.12 28.08
C HIS A 265 -14.85 -0.23 28.48
N MET A 266 -15.11 -0.42 29.76
CA MET A 266 -16.44 -0.79 30.25
C MET A 266 -17.28 0.40 30.78
N ASN A 267 -16.69 1.57 30.85
CA ASN A 267 -17.38 2.83 31.20
C ASN A 267 -17.64 3.66 29.94
#